data_36d913520fbd89cc847b821c2fd0874f
#
_entry.id   36d913520fbd89cc847b821c2fd0874f
#
_cell.length_a   1.000
_cell.length_b   1.000
_cell.length_c   1.000
_cell.angle_alpha   90.00
_cell.angle_beta   90.00
_cell.angle_gamma   90.00
#
_symmetry.space_group_name_H-M   'P 1'
#
loop_
_entity.id
_entity.type
_entity.pdbx_description
1 polymer ?
#
loop_
_entity_poly.entity_id
_entity_poly.type
_entity_poly.pdbx_seq_one_letter_code
_entity_poly.pdbx_strand_id
1 'polypeptide(L)'
;MTWSNADDSDKVLLRALSLLFHRNEKLLHLMLNPDSPRLIAPSDVIKIRAQYLSSSEQLLVRIGLDAWDGTGGIHFNELYQKLDSHNFQKMLLFLNYLYSPEEAILF
;
A
#
# COMPACT_ATOMS: atom_id res chain seq x y z
N MET A 1 1.31 -5.88 13.01
CA MET A 1 1.78 -4.56 13.45
C MET A 1 1.02 -4.10 14.66
N THR A 2 1.71 -3.56 15.63
CA THR A 2 1.14 -3.14 16.90
C THR A 2 1.10 -1.60 16.99
N TRP A 3 0.11 -1.01 16.35
CA TRP A 3 -0.05 0.44 16.34
C TRP A 3 -0.96 0.88 17.49
N SER A 4 -0.44 0.91 18.70
CA SER A 4 -1.21 1.30 19.89
C SER A 4 -1.67 2.77 19.87
N ASN A 5 -0.93 3.63 19.17
CA ASN A 5 -1.23 5.06 19.07
C ASN A 5 -2.01 5.44 17.80
N ALA A 6 -2.45 4.44 17.02
CA ALA A 6 -3.16 4.69 15.77
C ALA A 6 -4.57 5.22 16.02
N ASP A 7 -4.98 6.25 15.29
CA ASP A 7 -6.38 6.69 15.24
C ASP A 7 -7.15 5.86 14.22
N ASP A 8 -8.44 6.13 14.04
CA ASP A 8 -9.30 5.37 13.12
C ASP A 8 -8.85 5.52 11.68
N SER A 9 -8.38 6.69 11.30
CA SER A 9 -7.86 6.98 9.96
C SER A 9 -6.62 6.14 9.65
N ASP A 10 -5.69 6.04 10.60
CA ASP A 10 -4.50 5.20 10.48
C ASP A 10 -4.86 3.72 10.34
N LYS A 11 -5.84 3.25 11.11
CA LYS A 11 -6.30 1.85 11.06
C LYS A 11 -6.95 1.51 9.73
N VAL A 12 -7.74 2.43 9.17
CA VAL A 12 -8.35 2.27 7.85
C VAL A 12 -7.27 2.14 6.80
N LEU A 13 -6.28 3.03 6.83
CA LEU A 13 -5.18 3.00 5.85
C LEU A 13 -4.35 1.72 5.98
N LEU A 14 -4.06 1.26 7.20
CA LEU A 14 -3.34 0.01 7.41
C LEU A 14 -4.09 -1.19 6.83
N ARG A 15 -5.40 -1.27 7.05
CA ARG A 15 -6.23 -2.35 6.51
C ARG A 15 -6.28 -2.29 4.98
N ALA A 16 -6.41 -1.09 4.42
CA ALA A 16 -6.38 -0.90 2.97
C ALA A 16 -5.05 -1.39 2.37
N LEU A 17 -3.94 -1.03 2.97
CA LEU A 17 -2.61 -1.48 2.54
C LEU A 17 -2.45 -2.99 2.67
N SER A 18 -3.04 -3.60 3.68
CA SER A 18 -3.04 -5.07 3.84
C SER A 18 -3.78 -5.75 2.69
N LEU A 19 -4.86 -5.15 2.20
CA LEU A 19 -5.56 -5.64 1.00
C LEU A 19 -4.70 -5.47 -0.26
N LEU A 20 -4.08 -4.31 -0.42
CA LEU A 20 -3.22 -4.02 -1.57
C LEU A 20 -2.06 -5.02 -1.66
N PHE A 21 -1.44 -5.32 -0.53
CA PHE A 21 -0.29 -6.22 -0.46
C PHE A 21 -0.68 -7.69 -0.29
N HIS A 22 -1.97 -8.00 -0.19
CA HIS A 22 -2.54 -9.35 -0.14
C HIS A 22 -1.79 -10.28 0.81
N ARG A 23 -1.78 -9.95 2.11
CA ARG A 23 -1.12 -10.72 3.15
C ARG A 23 0.40 -10.87 2.98
N ASN A 24 0.99 -10.12 2.07
CA ASN A 24 2.43 -10.08 1.95
C ASN A 24 3.00 -9.16 3.03
N GLU A 25 3.25 -9.73 4.20
CA GLU A 25 3.79 -8.97 5.33
C GLU A 25 5.15 -8.37 5.03
N LYS A 26 5.91 -8.99 4.14
CA LYS A 26 7.20 -8.47 3.71
C LYS A 26 7.07 -7.08 3.09
N LEU A 27 6.05 -6.85 2.27
CA LEU A 27 5.79 -5.54 1.67
C LEU A 27 5.34 -4.52 2.72
N LEU A 28 4.49 -4.93 3.67
CA LEU A 28 4.08 -4.06 4.77
C LEU A 28 5.29 -3.66 5.63
N HIS A 29 6.15 -4.60 5.97
CA HIS A 29 7.34 -4.34 6.79
C HIS A 29 8.40 -3.53 6.05
N LEU A 30 8.40 -3.60 4.72
CA LEU A 30 9.29 -2.76 3.90
C LEU A 30 8.89 -1.29 3.97
N MET A 31 7.60 -1.02 4.09
CA MET A 31 7.04 0.34 4.01
C MET A 31 6.78 0.96 5.36
N LEU A 32 6.21 0.21 6.30
CA LEU A 32 5.64 0.75 7.53
C LEU A 32 6.45 0.39 8.77
N ASN A 33 6.49 1.32 9.72
CA ASN A 33 7.04 1.06 11.05
C ASN A 33 6.12 0.08 11.79
N PRO A 34 6.64 -1.01 12.39
CA PRO A 34 5.79 -2.00 13.05
C PRO A 34 5.15 -1.51 14.35
N ASP A 35 5.69 -0.47 14.96
CA ASP A 35 5.28 -0.01 16.29
C ASP A 35 4.50 1.30 16.28
N SER A 36 4.52 2.04 15.19
CA SER A 36 3.86 3.34 15.11
C SER A 36 3.35 3.62 13.70
N PRO A 37 2.28 4.44 13.55
CA PRO A 37 1.65 4.72 12.26
C PRO A 37 2.47 5.71 11.42
N ARG A 38 3.59 5.26 10.93
CA ARG A 38 4.49 6.06 10.08
C ARG A 38 5.28 5.16 9.14
N LEU A 39 5.86 5.74 8.10
CA LEU A 39 6.79 5.04 7.23
C LEU A 39 8.03 4.62 8.02
N ILE A 40 8.60 3.47 7.67
CA ILE A 40 9.82 2.97 8.33
C ILE A 40 11.05 3.82 7.98
N ALA A 41 10.99 4.54 6.87
CA ALA A 41 12.07 5.39 6.37
C ALA A 41 11.46 6.43 5.42
N PRO A 42 12.22 7.46 4.99
CA PRO A 42 11.76 8.35 3.92
C PRO A 42 11.39 7.57 2.65
N SER A 43 10.40 8.06 1.91
CA SER A 43 9.84 7.36 0.76
C SER A 43 10.86 7.01 -0.32
N ASP A 44 11.82 7.89 -0.58
CA ASP A 44 12.90 7.62 -1.55
C ASP A 44 13.79 6.47 -1.10
N VAL A 45 14.05 6.33 0.20
CA VAL A 45 14.79 5.19 0.76
C VAL A 45 13.99 3.89 0.60
N ILE A 46 12.69 3.94 0.86
CA ILE A 46 11.81 2.79 0.67
C ILE A 46 11.83 2.34 -0.80
N LYS A 47 11.75 3.28 -1.74
CA LYS A 47 11.81 2.98 -3.18
C LYS A 47 13.13 2.31 -3.56
N ILE A 48 14.24 2.75 -3.00
CA ILE A 48 15.55 2.13 -3.23
C ILE A 48 15.56 0.69 -2.70
N ARG A 49 15.06 0.48 -1.49
CA ARG A 49 14.97 -0.86 -0.89
C ARG A 49 14.05 -1.79 -1.67
N ALA A 50 13.05 -1.24 -2.35
CA ALA A 50 12.10 -2.00 -3.16
C ALA A 50 12.66 -2.43 -4.51
N GLN A 51 13.84 -1.98 -4.92
CA GLN A 51 14.43 -2.30 -6.24
C GLN A 51 14.63 -3.79 -6.48
N TYR A 52 14.73 -4.60 -5.42
CA TYR A 52 14.88 -6.05 -5.53
C TYR A 52 13.58 -6.80 -5.75
N LEU A 53 12.46 -6.11 -5.66
CA LEU A 53 11.14 -6.68 -5.90
C LEU A 53 10.87 -6.80 -7.40
N SER A 54 9.87 -7.60 -7.78
CA SER A 54 9.36 -7.61 -9.15
C SER A 54 8.83 -6.23 -9.53
N SER A 55 8.74 -5.94 -10.83
CA SER A 55 8.20 -4.65 -11.30
C SER A 55 6.78 -4.41 -10.80
N SER A 56 5.97 -5.46 -10.75
CA SER A 56 4.60 -5.39 -10.25
C SER A 56 4.57 -5.06 -8.75
N GLU A 57 5.42 -5.70 -7.96
CA GLU A 57 5.51 -5.44 -6.51
C GLU A 57 6.05 -4.04 -6.21
N GLN A 58 7.04 -3.59 -6.97
CA GLN A 58 7.54 -2.21 -6.86
C GLN A 58 6.42 -1.20 -7.09
N LEU A 59 5.56 -1.49 -8.07
CA LEU A 59 4.43 -0.64 -8.38
C LEU A 59 3.41 -0.63 -7.24
N LEU A 60 3.14 -1.78 -6.62
CA LEU A 60 2.26 -1.86 -5.45
C LEU A 60 2.80 -1.02 -4.29
N VAL A 61 4.09 -1.06 -4.03
CA VAL A 61 4.72 -0.24 -2.99
C VAL A 61 4.54 1.25 -3.30
N ARG A 62 4.72 1.65 -4.56
CA ARG A 62 4.53 3.04 -4.97
C ARG A 62 3.07 3.48 -4.85
N ILE A 63 2.12 2.61 -5.16
CA ILE A 63 0.68 2.87 -4.93
C ILE A 63 0.44 3.11 -3.44
N GLY A 64 1.01 2.27 -2.58
CA GLY A 64 0.91 2.43 -1.13
C GLY A 64 1.51 3.76 -0.64
N LEU A 65 2.68 4.14 -1.13
CA LEU A 65 3.30 5.42 -0.78
C LEU A 65 2.47 6.60 -1.25
N ASP A 66 1.88 6.51 -2.43
CA ASP A 66 1.03 7.57 -2.97
C ASP A 66 -0.22 7.78 -2.11
N ALA A 67 -0.81 6.69 -1.63
CA ALA A 67 -1.94 6.75 -0.71
C ALA A 67 -1.54 7.26 0.66
N TRP A 68 -0.32 6.97 1.11
CA TRP A 68 0.16 7.37 2.44
C TRP A 68 0.44 8.88 2.52
N ASP A 69 1.24 9.40 1.60
CA ASP A 69 1.71 10.80 1.65
C ASP A 69 1.86 11.46 0.27
N GLY A 70 1.39 10.83 -0.79
CA GLY A 70 1.45 11.39 -2.13
C GLY A 70 2.80 11.27 -2.81
N THR A 71 3.72 10.44 -2.29
CA THR A 71 5.09 10.34 -2.82
C THR A 71 5.32 9.17 -3.78
N GLY A 72 4.25 8.48 -4.18
CA GLY A 72 4.35 7.28 -5.03
C GLY A 72 4.82 7.54 -6.46
N GLY A 73 4.47 8.69 -7.02
CA GLY A 73 4.82 9.03 -8.40
C GLY A 73 4.13 8.13 -9.42
N ILE A 74 2.85 7.83 -9.22
CA ILE A 74 2.08 6.91 -10.04
C ILE A 74 1.45 7.63 -11.23
N HIS A 75 1.55 7.01 -12.42
CA HIS A 75 0.86 7.46 -13.63
C HIS A 75 -0.03 6.34 -14.17
N PHE A 76 -1.21 6.68 -14.69
CA PHE A 76 -2.16 5.69 -15.18
C PHE A 76 -1.61 4.81 -16.30
N ASN A 77 -0.84 5.38 -17.23
CA ASN A 77 -0.24 4.58 -18.30
C ASN A 77 0.75 3.53 -17.77
N GLU A 78 1.43 3.84 -16.69
CA GLU A 78 2.34 2.90 -16.02
C GLU A 78 1.57 1.75 -15.38
N LEU A 79 0.45 2.04 -14.74
CA LEU A 79 -0.45 1.02 -14.18
C LEU A 79 -0.94 0.08 -15.28
N TYR A 80 -1.40 0.65 -16.38
CA TYR A 80 -1.91 -0.12 -17.51
C TYR A 80 -0.85 -1.04 -18.11
N GLN A 81 0.39 -0.59 -18.22
CA GLN A 81 1.46 -1.34 -18.86
C GLN A 81 2.10 -2.40 -17.96
N LYS A 82 2.20 -2.14 -16.66
CA LYS A 82 3.02 -2.96 -15.76
C LYS A 82 2.24 -3.74 -14.71
N LEU A 83 1.00 -3.34 -14.43
CA LEU A 83 0.21 -4.01 -13.39
C LEU A 83 -0.56 -5.17 -14.02
N ASP A 84 -0.27 -6.39 -13.59
CA ASP A 84 -1.00 -7.55 -14.07
C ASP A 84 -2.43 -7.58 -13.50
N SER A 85 -3.29 -8.45 -14.07
CA SER A 85 -4.71 -8.48 -13.69
C SER A 85 -4.91 -8.86 -12.21
N HIS A 86 -4.07 -9.73 -11.67
CA HIS A 86 -4.14 -10.13 -10.26
C HIS A 86 -3.85 -8.95 -9.33
N ASN A 87 -2.78 -8.22 -9.58
CA ASN A 87 -2.42 -7.04 -8.79
C ASN A 87 -3.38 -5.87 -9.03
N PHE A 88 -3.94 -5.77 -10.23
CA PHE A 88 -4.99 -4.79 -10.51
C PHE A 88 -6.22 -5.04 -9.63
N GLN A 89 -6.64 -6.29 -9.43
CA GLN A 89 -7.75 -6.63 -8.53
C GLN A 89 -7.45 -6.23 -7.09
N LYS A 90 -6.23 -6.43 -6.64
CA LYS A 90 -5.81 -5.98 -5.30
C LYS A 90 -5.88 -4.46 -5.16
N MET A 91 -5.47 -3.74 -6.18
CA MET A 91 -5.57 -2.28 -6.20
C MET A 91 -7.03 -1.82 -6.13
N LEU A 92 -7.93 -2.48 -6.84
CA LEU A 92 -9.36 -2.16 -6.77
C LEU A 92 -9.94 -2.40 -5.39
N LEU A 93 -9.60 -3.50 -4.73
CA LEU A 93 -10.01 -3.78 -3.36
C LEU A 93 -9.48 -2.71 -2.40
N PHE A 94 -8.23 -2.33 -2.56
CA PHE A 94 -7.59 -1.29 -1.78
C PHE A 94 -8.32 0.05 -1.93
N LEU A 95 -8.56 0.49 -3.15
CA LEU A 95 -9.26 1.75 -3.42
C LEU A 95 -10.68 1.73 -2.89
N ASN A 96 -11.39 0.63 -3.09
CA ASN A 96 -12.75 0.46 -2.62
C ASN A 96 -12.83 0.58 -1.10
N TYR A 97 -11.95 -0.12 -0.40
CA TYR A 97 -11.89 -0.04 1.06
C TYR A 97 -11.52 1.36 1.55
N LEU A 98 -10.57 2.01 0.87
CA LEU A 98 -10.08 3.33 1.26
C LEU A 98 -11.18 4.40 1.18
N TYR A 99 -12.00 4.33 0.12
CA TYR A 99 -13.06 5.32 -0.10
C TYR A 99 -14.40 4.96 0.55
N SER A 100 -14.64 3.68 0.86
CA SER A 100 -15.90 3.20 1.43
C SER A 100 -15.64 2.05 2.41
N PRO A 101 -14.94 2.29 3.53
CA PRO A 101 -14.52 1.22 4.42
C PRO A 101 -15.68 0.43 5.02
N GLU A 102 -16.84 1.04 5.23
CA GLU A 102 -18.02 0.35 5.77
C GLU A 102 -18.68 -0.55 4.73
N GLU A 103 -18.68 -0.14 3.46
CA GLU A 103 -19.27 -0.89 2.36
C GLU A 103 -18.35 -2.00 1.86
N ALA A 104 -17.03 -1.83 1.98
CA ALA A 104 -16.05 -2.80 1.51
C ALA A 104 -16.17 -4.15 2.23
N ILE A 105 -16.76 -4.19 3.42
CA ILE A 105 -17.01 -5.42 4.17
C ILE A 105 -18.00 -6.33 3.43
N LEU A 106 -18.84 -5.78 2.55
CA LEU A 106 -19.85 -6.52 1.80
C LEU A 106 -19.30 -7.23 0.56
N PHE A 107 -18.07 -6.97 0.21
CA PHE A 107 -17.38 -7.63 -0.89
C PHE A 107 -16.49 -8.75 -0.33
#